data_d5efe7cb1c308cc1c1e8f4a0ffede1c6
#
_entry.id   d5efe7cb1c308cc1c1e8f4a0ffede1c6
#
_cell.length_a   1.000
_cell.length_b   1.000
_cell.length_c   1.000
_cell.angle_alpha   90.00
_cell.angle_beta   90.00
_cell.angle_gamma   90.00
#
_symmetry.space_group_name_H-M   'P 1'
#
loop_
_entity.id
_entity.type
_entity.pdbx_description
1 polymer ?
#
loop_
_entity_poly.entity_id
_entity_poly.type
_entity_poly.pdbx_seq_one_letter_code
_entity_poly.pdbx_strand_id
1 'polypeptide(L)'
;MKRMITLLYVTALTGCIPLCAQRTASVSLDPETKFQKIDGFGGCGMNGQWADVYTQEQVDLLWGPDGMGYNIMRIRINPDESNWKSYVNAVKWAKAHGATVFASPWTPPYRFKVGAEQTWGESSNHGHINTDSIESYAKWLERYRQFMEDQGAAIDILSV
;
A
#
# COMPACT_ATOMS: atom_id res chain seq x y z
N MET A 1 54.76 56.77 -40.95
CA MET A 1 53.65 55.79 -41.04
C MET A 1 53.94 54.64 -40.07
N LYS A 2 53.31 54.66 -38.90
CA LYS A 2 53.48 53.59 -37.86
C LYS A 2 52.35 52.62 -38.01
N ARG A 3 52.66 51.34 -38.28
CA ARG A 3 51.67 50.25 -38.30
C ARG A 3 51.52 49.73 -36.88
N MET A 4 50.32 49.86 -36.36
CA MET A 4 49.90 49.25 -35.08
C MET A 4 49.49 47.82 -35.35
N ILE A 5 50.18 46.88 -34.72
CA ILE A 5 49.84 45.44 -34.74
C ILE A 5 48.91 45.19 -33.53
N THR A 6 47.64 44.91 -33.77
CA THR A 6 46.70 44.56 -32.75
C THR A 6 46.79 43.05 -32.52
N LEU A 7 47.28 42.66 -31.34
CA LEU A 7 47.39 41.26 -30.90
C LEU A 7 46.05 40.82 -30.32
N LEU A 8 45.34 39.90 -31.01
CA LEU A 8 44.08 39.33 -30.56
C LEU A 8 44.41 38.18 -29.61
N TYR A 9 44.12 38.31 -28.32
CA TYR A 9 44.16 37.18 -27.36
C TYR A 9 42.87 36.43 -27.44
N VAL A 10 42.88 35.20 -28.00
CA VAL A 10 41.77 34.25 -27.91
C VAL A 10 42.01 33.44 -26.64
N THR A 11 41.24 33.75 -25.61
CA THR A 11 41.19 32.92 -24.39
C THR A 11 40.25 31.75 -24.65
N ALA A 12 40.83 30.56 -24.84
CA ALA A 12 40.08 29.33 -24.88
C ALA A 12 39.62 28.95 -23.45
N LEU A 13 38.34 29.19 -23.17
CA LEU A 13 37.71 28.61 -21.99
C LEU A 13 37.48 27.12 -22.22
N THR A 14 38.40 26.29 -21.73
CA THR A 14 38.19 24.84 -21.60
C THR A 14 37.24 24.62 -20.45
N GLY A 15 35.92 24.60 -20.74
CA GLY A 15 34.92 24.17 -19.76
C GLY A 15 35.12 22.68 -19.46
N CYS A 16 35.52 22.35 -18.25
CA CYS A 16 35.45 20.97 -17.74
C CYS A 16 33.98 20.58 -17.67
N ILE A 17 33.50 19.86 -18.68
CA ILE A 17 32.24 19.17 -18.60
C ILE A 17 32.47 17.96 -17.69
N PRO A 18 31.80 17.85 -16.51
CA PRO A 18 31.93 16.66 -15.71
C PRO A 18 31.37 15.49 -16.53
N LEU A 19 32.23 14.58 -16.96
CA LEU A 19 31.83 13.30 -17.49
C LEU A 19 31.16 12.55 -16.32
N CYS A 20 29.84 12.62 -16.21
CA CYS A 20 29.09 11.68 -15.39
C CYS A 20 29.30 10.30 -16.01
N ALA A 21 30.19 9.53 -15.41
CA ALA A 21 30.38 8.13 -15.79
C ALA A 21 29.04 7.40 -15.54
N GLN A 22 28.31 7.15 -16.59
CA GLN A 22 27.08 6.38 -16.55
C GLN A 22 27.47 4.95 -16.16
N ARG A 23 27.14 4.56 -14.93
CA ARG A 23 27.33 3.18 -14.47
C ARG A 23 26.28 2.32 -15.13
N THR A 24 26.70 1.45 -16.00
CA THR A 24 25.85 0.43 -16.61
C THR A 24 25.86 -0.80 -15.71
N ALA A 25 24.70 -1.19 -15.23
CA ALA A 25 24.51 -2.49 -14.59
C ALA A 25 23.82 -3.43 -15.57
N SER A 26 24.34 -4.63 -15.70
CA SER A 26 23.67 -5.69 -16.46
C SER A 26 23.00 -6.65 -15.47
N VAL A 27 21.74 -6.98 -15.75
CA VAL A 27 20.98 -7.99 -14.99
C VAL A 27 20.71 -9.14 -15.95
N SER A 28 21.07 -10.35 -15.55
CA SER A 28 20.74 -11.57 -16.27
C SER A 28 19.63 -12.29 -15.52
N LEU A 29 18.55 -12.62 -16.23
CA LEU A 29 17.45 -13.44 -15.73
C LEU A 29 17.59 -14.84 -16.32
N ASP A 30 17.63 -15.84 -15.44
CA ASP A 30 17.59 -17.25 -15.84
C ASP A 30 16.20 -17.80 -15.53
N PRO A 31 15.33 -18.00 -16.52
CA PRO A 31 13.97 -18.49 -16.30
C PRO A 31 13.91 -19.97 -15.91
N GLU A 32 14.99 -20.72 -16.10
CA GLU A 32 15.06 -22.14 -15.74
C GLU A 32 15.40 -22.34 -14.27
N THR A 33 16.09 -21.40 -13.65
CA THR A 33 16.40 -21.45 -12.21
C THR A 33 15.24 -20.89 -11.39
N LYS A 34 14.51 -21.79 -10.72
CA LYS A 34 13.35 -21.44 -9.89
C LYS A 34 13.73 -21.58 -8.42
N PHE A 35 13.47 -20.53 -7.63
CA PHE A 35 13.71 -20.53 -6.19
C PHE A 35 12.42 -20.74 -5.40
N GLN A 36 11.52 -19.79 -5.46
CA GLN A 36 10.28 -19.78 -4.68
C GLN A 36 9.08 -19.45 -5.57
N LYS A 37 7.92 -19.96 -5.19
CA LYS A 37 6.66 -19.51 -5.77
C LYS A 37 6.24 -18.18 -5.13
N ILE A 38 5.93 -17.20 -5.96
CA ILE A 38 5.31 -15.94 -5.53
C ILE A 38 3.82 -16.05 -5.84
N ASP A 39 2.98 -15.98 -4.81
CA ASP A 39 1.53 -16.14 -4.97
C ASP A 39 0.86 -14.88 -5.55
N GLY A 40 1.50 -13.72 -5.42
CA GLY A 40 0.99 -12.50 -6.05
C GLY A 40 1.67 -11.22 -5.64
N PHE A 41 1.24 -10.16 -6.28
CA PHE A 41 1.64 -8.78 -5.99
C PHE A 41 0.40 -7.93 -5.74
N GLY A 42 0.53 -6.90 -4.92
CA GLY A 42 -0.60 -6.07 -4.62
C GLY A 42 -0.29 -4.86 -3.77
N GLY A 43 -1.34 -4.22 -3.32
CA GLY A 43 -1.26 -3.01 -2.52
C GLY A 43 -2.30 -2.94 -1.42
N CYS A 44 -2.18 -1.91 -0.59
CA CYS A 44 -3.20 -1.58 0.40
C CYS A 44 -4.35 -0.85 -0.29
N GLY A 45 -5.60 -1.19 0.04
CA GLY A 45 -6.81 -0.60 -0.52
C GLY A 45 -7.11 0.84 -0.06
N MET A 46 -6.09 1.57 0.36
CA MET A 46 -6.19 2.95 0.83
C MET A 46 -5.43 3.89 -0.09
N ASN A 47 -6.08 4.99 -0.46
CA ASN A 47 -5.46 6.09 -1.17
C ASN A 47 -5.17 7.23 -0.18
N GLY A 48 -3.89 7.57 0.01
CA GLY A 48 -3.50 8.71 0.85
C GLY A 48 -3.54 8.48 2.36
N GLN A 49 -3.62 9.58 3.11
CA GLN A 49 -3.59 9.55 4.58
C GLN A 49 -4.96 9.18 5.15
N TRP A 50 -5.08 8.01 5.71
CA TRP A 50 -6.05 7.59 6.75
C TRP A 50 -7.51 7.36 6.37
N ALA A 51 -8.08 7.93 5.29
CA ALA A 51 -9.53 7.92 5.11
C ALA A 51 -10.02 7.58 3.71
N ASP A 52 -9.25 7.82 2.67
CA ASP A 52 -9.74 7.70 1.32
C ASP A 52 -9.56 6.28 0.80
N VAL A 53 -10.65 5.60 0.60
CA VAL A 53 -10.69 4.33 -0.09
C VAL A 53 -10.63 4.58 -1.60
N TYR A 54 -9.99 3.70 -2.34
CA TYR A 54 -9.90 3.82 -3.79
C TYR A 54 -11.26 3.98 -4.47
N THR A 55 -11.32 4.86 -5.46
CA THR A 55 -12.43 4.92 -6.42
C THR A 55 -12.38 3.69 -7.33
N GLN A 56 -13.47 3.44 -8.05
CA GLN A 56 -13.50 2.35 -9.02
C GLN A 56 -12.39 2.49 -10.07
N GLU A 57 -12.20 3.68 -10.62
CA GLU A 57 -11.15 3.96 -11.61
C GLU A 57 -9.74 3.63 -11.09
N GLN A 58 -9.47 3.92 -9.82
CA GLN A 58 -8.20 3.60 -9.18
C GLN A 58 -8.05 2.09 -8.97
N VAL A 59 -9.12 1.40 -8.60
CA VAL A 59 -9.11 -0.06 -8.47
C VAL A 59 -8.89 -0.71 -9.84
N ASP A 60 -9.56 -0.24 -10.88
CA ASP A 60 -9.41 -0.73 -12.25
C ASP A 60 -7.97 -0.52 -12.75
N LEU A 61 -7.35 0.64 -12.43
CA LEU A 61 -5.96 0.91 -12.77
C LEU A 61 -4.97 -0.02 -12.05
N LEU A 62 -5.23 -0.36 -10.80
CA LEU A 62 -4.30 -1.15 -9.99
C LEU A 62 -4.52 -2.67 -10.15
N TRP A 63 -5.76 -3.13 -10.17
CA TRP A 63 -6.10 -4.56 -10.21
C TRP A 63 -6.67 -5.01 -11.55
N GLY A 64 -7.09 -4.10 -12.42
CA GLY A 64 -7.62 -4.42 -13.73
C GLY A 64 -6.55 -4.95 -14.71
N PRO A 65 -6.97 -5.73 -15.72
CA PRO A 65 -6.06 -6.37 -16.67
C PRO A 65 -5.32 -5.37 -17.58
N ASP A 66 -5.92 -4.20 -17.82
CA ASP A 66 -5.32 -3.14 -18.64
C ASP A 66 -4.46 -2.17 -17.80
N GLY A 67 -4.37 -2.41 -16.50
CA GLY A 67 -3.61 -1.60 -15.56
C GLY A 67 -2.35 -2.32 -15.05
N MET A 68 -2.08 -2.22 -13.74
CA MET A 68 -0.93 -2.86 -13.12
C MET A 68 -1.11 -4.37 -12.92
N GLY A 69 -2.33 -4.89 -13.01
CA GLY A 69 -2.62 -6.31 -12.89
C GLY A 69 -2.31 -6.90 -11.50
N TYR A 70 -2.45 -6.12 -10.44
CA TYR A 70 -2.32 -6.66 -9.08
C TYR A 70 -3.37 -7.73 -8.82
N ASN A 71 -3.00 -8.73 -8.03
CA ASN A 71 -3.89 -9.83 -7.68
C ASN A 71 -4.07 -10.02 -6.16
N ILE A 72 -3.49 -9.12 -5.35
CA ILE A 72 -3.68 -9.09 -3.90
C ILE A 72 -4.09 -7.69 -3.47
N MET A 73 -5.15 -7.59 -2.66
CA MET A 73 -5.57 -6.35 -2.01
C MET A 73 -5.53 -6.53 -0.49
N ARG A 74 -4.78 -5.68 0.20
CA ARG A 74 -4.84 -5.57 1.65
C ARG A 74 -5.82 -4.48 2.05
N ILE A 75 -6.68 -4.76 3.02
CA ILE A 75 -7.55 -3.74 3.63
C ILE A 75 -7.32 -3.67 5.14
N ARG A 76 -7.57 -2.48 5.69
CA ARG A 76 -7.55 -2.26 7.12
C ARG A 76 -8.90 -2.60 7.74
N ILE A 77 -8.91 -3.32 8.84
CA ILE A 77 -10.08 -3.43 9.70
C ILE A 77 -10.09 -2.19 10.61
N ASN A 78 -11.08 -1.31 10.42
CA ASN A 78 -11.21 -0.14 11.26
C ASN A 78 -11.68 -0.56 12.66
N PRO A 79 -11.04 -0.10 13.76
CA PRO A 79 -11.47 -0.40 15.12
C PRO A 79 -12.87 0.13 15.43
N ASP A 80 -13.31 1.18 14.76
CA ASP A 80 -14.67 1.70 14.82
C ASP A 80 -15.57 1.02 13.78
N GLU A 81 -16.56 0.25 14.26
CA GLU A 81 -17.48 -0.54 13.45
C GLU A 81 -18.31 0.32 12.48
N SER A 82 -18.57 1.58 12.82
CA SER A 82 -19.33 2.51 11.95
C SER A 82 -18.62 2.78 10.61
N ASN A 83 -17.31 2.56 10.54
CA ASN A 83 -16.47 2.77 9.38
C ASN A 83 -16.22 1.49 8.55
N TRP A 84 -16.75 0.34 8.94
CA TRP A 84 -16.50 -0.92 8.23
C TRP A 84 -16.96 -0.91 6.77
N LYS A 85 -18.04 -0.18 6.49
CA LYS A 85 -18.58 -0.05 5.12
C LYS A 85 -17.64 0.62 4.12
N SER A 86 -16.62 1.34 4.60
CA SER A 86 -15.74 2.16 3.74
C SER A 86 -15.06 1.35 2.64
N TYR A 87 -14.66 0.12 2.92
CA TYR A 87 -13.96 -0.72 1.95
C TYR A 87 -14.84 -1.59 1.07
N VAL A 88 -16.14 -1.68 1.35
CA VAL A 88 -17.05 -2.62 0.68
C VAL A 88 -16.98 -2.52 -0.84
N ASN A 89 -17.08 -1.31 -1.38
CA ASN A 89 -17.07 -1.12 -2.83
C ASN A 89 -15.70 -1.43 -3.44
N ALA A 90 -14.61 -0.95 -2.82
CA ALA A 90 -13.26 -1.21 -3.32
C ALA A 90 -12.95 -2.72 -3.35
N VAL A 91 -13.39 -3.46 -2.33
CA VAL A 91 -13.26 -4.93 -2.28
C VAL A 91 -14.06 -5.58 -3.40
N LYS A 92 -15.30 -5.16 -3.63
CA LYS A 92 -16.12 -5.70 -4.72
C LYS A 92 -15.47 -5.51 -6.09
N TRP A 93 -14.96 -4.31 -6.35
CA TRP A 93 -14.29 -4.01 -7.62
C TRP A 93 -12.99 -4.82 -7.79
N ALA A 94 -12.16 -4.91 -6.75
CA ALA A 94 -10.94 -5.71 -6.81
C ALA A 94 -11.24 -7.21 -7.00
N LYS A 95 -12.26 -7.74 -6.31
CA LYS A 95 -12.68 -9.14 -6.49
C LYS A 95 -13.26 -9.39 -7.88
N ALA A 96 -13.90 -8.42 -8.50
CA ALA A 96 -14.36 -8.53 -9.89
C ALA A 96 -13.19 -8.70 -10.88
N HIS A 97 -11.99 -8.19 -10.51
CA HIS A 97 -10.73 -8.43 -11.24
C HIS A 97 -9.98 -9.69 -10.77
N GLY A 98 -10.57 -10.50 -9.89
CA GLY A 98 -9.94 -11.74 -9.41
C GLY A 98 -8.95 -11.58 -8.26
N ALA A 99 -8.94 -10.43 -7.59
CA ALA A 99 -8.02 -10.22 -6.49
C ALA A 99 -8.37 -11.07 -5.25
N THR A 100 -7.32 -11.59 -4.61
CA THR A 100 -7.38 -12.13 -3.26
C THR A 100 -7.36 -10.97 -2.26
N VAL A 101 -8.33 -10.91 -1.38
CA VAL A 101 -8.45 -9.83 -0.39
C VAL A 101 -8.08 -10.33 0.98
N PHE A 102 -7.10 -9.69 1.63
CA PHE A 102 -6.81 -9.95 3.02
C PHE A 102 -7.04 -8.71 3.89
N ALA A 103 -7.69 -8.92 5.01
CA ALA A 103 -7.97 -7.89 5.99
C ALA A 103 -7.08 -8.03 7.22
N SER A 104 -6.59 -6.91 7.72
CA SER A 104 -5.81 -6.90 8.96
C SER A 104 -6.19 -5.73 9.86
N PRO A 105 -6.39 -5.95 11.15
CA PRO A 105 -6.48 -4.86 12.11
C PRO A 105 -5.10 -4.24 12.29
N TRP A 106 -5.02 -2.91 12.33
CA TRP A 106 -3.76 -2.24 12.65
C TRP A 106 -3.61 -2.06 14.16
N THR A 107 -4.74 -2.05 14.83
CA THR A 107 -4.84 -2.04 16.29
C THR A 107 -6.21 -2.60 16.69
N PRO A 108 -6.30 -3.36 17.79
CA PRO A 108 -7.58 -3.71 18.36
C PRO A 108 -8.38 -2.46 18.76
N PRO A 109 -9.71 -2.51 18.78
CA PRO A 109 -10.53 -1.46 19.36
C PRO A 109 -10.08 -1.12 20.80
N TYR A 110 -10.14 0.17 21.14
CA TYR A 110 -9.72 0.67 22.45
C TYR A 110 -10.30 -0.13 23.62
N ARG A 111 -11.58 -0.49 23.54
CA ARG A 111 -12.28 -1.26 24.58
C ARG A 111 -11.67 -2.64 24.89
N PHE A 112 -10.83 -3.17 24.02
CA PHE A 112 -10.14 -4.45 24.22
C PHE A 112 -8.68 -4.29 24.67
N LYS A 113 -8.23 -3.07 24.95
CA LYS A 113 -6.83 -2.79 25.26
C LYS A 113 -6.63 -2.36 26.71
N VAL A 114 -5.43 -2.57 27.21
CA VAL A 114 -4.90 -2.01 28.45
C VAL A 114 -3.65 -1.18 28.18
N GLY A 115 -3.44 -0.14 28.98
CA GLY A 115 -2.32 0.78 28.82
C GLY A 115 -2.38 1.58 27.51
N ALA A 116 -3.55 1.72 26.92
CA ALA A 116 -3.78 2.46 25.70
C ALA A 116 -4.26 3.89 26.00
N GLU A 117 -3.94 4.80 25.08
CA GLU A 117 -4.47 6.15 25.04
C GLU A 117 -5.50 6.24 23.93
N GLN A 118 -6.75 6.49 24.28
CA GLN A 118 -7.82 6.67 23.28
C GLN A 118 -7.57 7.96 22.48
N THR A 119 -7.64 7.85 21.16
CA THR A 119 -7.40 8.99 20.27
C THR A 119 -8.70 9.50 19.66
N TRP A 120 -9.39 8.66 18.93
CA TRP A 120 -10.66 9.02 18.29
C TRP A 120 -11.53 7.77 18.13
N GLY A 121 -12.78 7.84 18.60
CA GLY A 121 -13.68 6.69 18.58
C GLY A 121 -13.06 5.48 19.29
N GLU A 122 -13.05 4.33 18.62
CA GLU A 122 -12.39 3.11 19.10
C GLU A 122 -10.89 3.03 18.76
N SER A 123 -10.33 4.08 18.15
CA SER A 123 -8.90 4.15 17.86
C SER A 123 -8.08 4.50 19.09
N SER A 124 -6.85 4.00 19.16
CA SER A 124 -5.95 4.26 20.27
C SER A 124 -4.50 4.15 19.86
N ASN A 125 -3.65 4.89 20.58
CA ASN A 125 -2.20 4.74 20.55
C ASN A 125 -1.77 3.79 21.66
N HIS A 126 -0.60 3.20 21.50
CA HIS A 126 0.04 2.34 22.49
C HIS A 126 -0.85 1.20 23.03
N GLY A 127 -0.45 0.65 24.16
CA GLY A 127 -1.15 -0.43 24.82
C GLY A 127 -1.06 -1.76 24.07
N HIS A 128 -1.64 -2.75 24.67
CA HIS A 128 -1.72 -4.11 24.13
C HIS A 128 -3.10 -4.70 24.43
N ILE A 129 -3.44 -5.80 23.77
CA ILE A 129 -4.71 -6.46 24.03
C ILE A 129 -4.79 -6.94 25.49
N ASN A 130 -5.93 -6.69 26.14
CA ASN A 130 -6.23 -7.29 27.42
C ASN A 130 -6.46 -8.79 27.24
N THR A 131 -5.75 -9.63 27.98
CA THR A 131 -5.89 -11.09 27.92
C THR A 131 -7.32 -11.56 28.17
N ASP A 132 -8.06 -10.89 29.06
CA ASP A 132 -9.46 -11.19 29.34
C ASP A 132 -10.40 -10.82 28.20
N SER A 133 -9.91 -10.04 27.22
CA SER A 133 -10.68 -9.59 26.06
C SER A 133 -10.41 -10.42 24.79
N ILE A 134 -9.51 -11.39 24.81
CA ILE A 134 -9.10 -12.15 23.61
C ILE A 134 -10.32 -12.78 22.92
N GLU A 135 -11.19 -13.46 23.66
CA GLU A 135 -12.38 -14.08 23.10
C GLU A 135 -13.36 -13.04 22.51
N SER A 136 -13.54 -11.93 23.21
CA SER A 136 -14.40 -10.83 22.73
C SER A 136 -13.82 -10.17 21.47
N TYR A 137 -12.50 -10.05 21.39
CA TYR A 137 -11.81 -9.55 20.22
C TYR A 137 -11.93 -10.53 19.04
N ALA A 138 -11.77 -11.83 19.26
CA ALA A 138 -11.99 -12.84 18.22
C ALA A 138 -13.42 -12.79 17.66
N LYS A 139 -14.43 -12.65 18.53
CA LYS A 139 -15.81 -12.45 18.11
C LYS A 139 -16.03 -11.15 17.32
N TRP A 140 -15.29 -10.11 17.67
CA TRP A 140 -15.33 -8.85 16.92
C TRP A 140 -14.75 -9.01 15.51
N LEU A 141 -13.65 -9.72 15.34
CA LEU A 141 -13.06 -10.04 14.03
C LEU A 141 -14.02 -10.89 13.19
N GLU A 142 -14.69 -11.87 13.81
CA GLU A 142 -15.69 -12.69 13.10
C GLU A 142 -16.91 -11.87 12.67
N ARG A 143 -17.37 -10.92 13.50
CA ARG A 143 -18.45 -10.00 13.07
C ARG A 143 -18.04 -9.14 11.87
N TYR A 144 -16.77 -8.69 11.83
CA TYR A 144 -16.27 -7.97 10.66
C TYR A 144 -16.29 -8.85 9.41
N ARG A 145 -15.80 -10.09 9.52
CA ARG A 145 -15.82 -11.05 8.41
C ARG A 145 -17.24 -11.25 7.89
N GLN A 146 -18.18 -11.52 8.79
CA GLN A 146 -19.58 -11.71 8.43
C GLN A 146 -20.20 -10.46 7.81
N PHE A 147 -19.91 -9.28 8.39
CA PHE A 147 -20.36 -8.00 7.82
C PHE A 147 -19.92 -7.85 6.36
N MET A 148 -18.65 -8.10 6.06
CA MET A 148 -18.13 -7.99 4.70
C MET A 148 -18.76 -9.00 3.75
N GLU A 149 -18.99 -10.22 4.21
CA GLU A 149 -19.68 -11.27 3.45
C GLU A 149 -21.14 -10.88 3.14
N ASP A 150 -21.89 -10.40 4.13
CA ASP A 150 -23.28 -9.94 3.98
C ASP A 150 -23.39 -8.77 2.99
N GLN A 151 -22.35 -7.96 2.89
CA GLN A 151 -22.25 -6.89 1.89
C GLN A 151 -21.84 -7.40 0.50
N GLY A 152 -21.57 -8.68 0.30
CA GLY A 152 -21.02 -9.24 -0.95
C GLY A 152 -19.57 -8.84 -1.23
N ALA A 153 -18.82 -8.49 -0.19
CA ALA A 153 -17.42 -8.10 -0.22
C ALA A 153 -16.56 -9.06 0.64
N ALA A 154 -16.82 -10.37 0.53
CA ALA A 154 -16.16 -11.38 1.33
C ALA A 154 -14.63 -11.25 1.25
N ILE A 155 -13.97 -11.32 2.41
CA ILE A 155 -12.51 -11.36 2.52
C ILE A 155 -12.03 -12.82 2.47
N ASP A 156 -10.86 -13.03 1.87
CA ASP A 156 -10.30 -14.38 1.68
C ASP A 156 -9.36 -14.76 2.82
N ILE A 157 -8.67 -13.78 3.40
CA ILE A 157 -7.68 -13.99 4.46
C ILE A 157 -7.89 -12.96 5.57
N LEU A 158 -7.94 -13.43 6.80
CA LEU A 158 -7.92 -12.61 7.99
C LEU A 158 -6.57 -12.73 8.67
N SER A 159 -5.81 -11.63 8.72
CA SER A 159 -4.55 -11.55 9.47
C SER A 159 -4.82 -10.93 10.84
N VAL A 160 -4.31 -11.50 11.89
CA VAL A 160 -4.43 -11.06 13.29
C VAL A 160 -3.08 -10.75 13.89
#